data_3b80f77ece3f740479a8331459b59190
#
_entry.id   3b80f77ece3f740479a8331459b59190
#
_cell.length_a   1.000
_cell.length_b   1.000
_cell.length_c   1.000
_cell.angle_alpha   90.00
_cell.angle_beta   90.00
_cell.angle_gamma   90.00
#
_symmetry.space_group_name_H-M   'P 1'
#
loop_
_entity.id
_entity.type
_entity.pdbx_description
1 polymer ?
#
loop_
_entity_poly.entity_id
_entity_poly.type
_entity_poly.pdbx_seq_one_letter_code
_entity_poly.pdbx_strand_id
1 'polypeptide(L)'
;MRSALCGALLCGAAMRVAAQERAVTFEEAAPVGISGFAVGRADYDRVTGSTTFAAGKIAVSLFKPVGDAYLFGQLTTALEDGAAATEIDNLLVSWTPHTANQWSLGFGRFDAPIGFERDDEPLNLIPTNSFTFTYARPTKFTGMQVHYTISPQLDVAAVAANGWDVTVDNNRGKTAMTRVEWIPLHWVTLGVTGVYGPERDSSDAHQRSLFSSDLTVDRGRLVVGAELNLGRELDSGVNPTWLGVAATAFVRLTRDIGLTARYDQMEDPDGVRTGIPQILRSVTVGPMWYFSSAREGIFSNIEHTRFHIPQVALRAAIRADWSSTPFFVDAGGAPQSSNTKGVLELVYVF
;
A
#
# COMPACT_ATOMS: atom_id res chain seq x y z
N MET A 1 -21.64 24.46 -14.60
CA MET A 1 -21.57 23.06 -14.17
C MET A 1 -20.11 22.77 -13.76
N ARG A 2 -19.76 23.20 -12.57
CA ARG A 2 -18.41 23.09 -12.00
C ARG A 2 -18.58 22.80 -10.51
N SER A 3 -18.76 21.54 -10.13
CA SER A 3 -18.91 21.22 -8.71
C SER A 3 -18.74 19.72 -8.43
N ALA A 4 -17.66 19.12 -8.90
CA ALA A 4 -17.36 17.72 -8.52
C ALA A 4 -15.85 17.41 -8.49
N LEU A 5 -15.00 18.40 -8.26
CA LEU A 5 -13.53 18.23 -8.32
C LEU A 5 -12.88 18.28 -6.91
N CYS A 6 -13.61 18.07 -5.86
CA CYS A 6 -13.15 18.39 -4.51
C CYS A 6 -12.76 17.21 -3.63
N GLY A 7 -12.74 15.98 -4.10
CA GLY A 7 -12.50 14.85 -3.21
C GLY A 7 -11.09 14.27 -3.25
N ALA A 8 -10.43 14.31 -4.36
CA ALA A 8 -9.26 13.46 -4.60
C ALA A 8 -7.91 14.18 -4.59
N LEU A 9 -7.92 15.46 -4.71
CA LEU A 9 -6.70 16.29 -4.66
C LEU A 9 -6.27 16.63 -3.24
N LEU A 10 -6.85 15.99 -2.24
CA LEU A 10 -6.90 16.52 -0.90
C LEU A 10 -5.79 16.06 0.03
N CYS A 11 -4.88 15.20 -0.37
CA CYS A 11 -3.66 15.08 0.43
C CYS A 11 -2.55 16.03 0.02
N GLY A 12 -2.54 16.57 -1.16
CA GLY A 12 -1.50 17.53 -1.54
C GLY A 12 -1.97 18.76 -2.30
N ALA A 13 -2.96 18.65 -3.17
CA ALA A 13 -3.42 19.79 -3.96
C ALA A 13 -4.52 20.61 -3.28
N ALA A 14 -5.27 20.04 -2.35
CA ALA A 14 -6.22 20.80 -1.52
C ALA A 14 -5.55 21.82 -0.60
N MET A 15 -4.27 21.66 -0.33
CA MET A 15 -3.49 22.62 0.44
C MET A 15 -3.23 23.94 -0.29
N ARG A 16 -3.50 24.03 -1.57
CA ARG A 16 -3.31 25.27 -2.35
C ARG A 16 -4.54 26.17 -2.45
N VAL A 17 -5.72 25.75 -1.94
CA VAL A 17 -6.96 26.48 -2.18
C VAL A 17 -7.55 27.15 -0.93
N ALA A 18 -7.07 26.85 0.26
CA ALA A 18 -7.67 27.36 1.51
C ALA A 18 -6.91 28.49 2.19
N ALA A 19 -6.14 29.30 1.47
CA ALA A 19 -5.57 30.53 2.03
C ALA A 19 -6.61 31.64 2.02
N GLN A 20 -7.59 31.59 2.91
CA GLN A 20 -8.34 32.77 3.34
C GLN A 20 -8.41 32.80 4.86
N GLU A 21 -7.81 33.85 5.40
CA GLU A 21 -7.83 34.20 6.82
C GLU A 21 -9.24 34.26 7.39
N ARG A 22 -9.64 33.29 8.17
CA ARG A 22 -10.68 33.41 9.20
C ARG A 22 -10.45 32.40 10.29
N ALA A 23 -10.54 32.84 11.54
CA ALA A 23 -10.70 31.94 12.66
C ALA A 23 -11.92 31.04 12.38
N VAL A 24 -11.68 29.73 12.19
CA VAL A 24 -12.76 28.78 11.90
C VAL A 24 -13.60 28.65 13.15
N THR A 25 -14.82 29.21 13.14
CA THR A 25 -15.81 28.94 14.16
C THR A 25 -16.41 27.56 13.93
N PHE A 26 -16.96 26.91 14.95
CA PHE A 26 -17.62 25.60 14.82
C PHE A 26 -18.74 25.57 13.77
N GLU A 27 -19.32 26.73 13.46
CA GLU A 27 -20.38 26.89 12.46
C GLU A 27 -19.85 26.95 11.03
N GLU A 28 -18.57 27.32 10.84
CA GLU A 28 -17.88 27.38 9.53
C GLU A 28 -17.00 26.18 9.25
N ALA A 29 -17.05 25.15 10.10
CA ALA A 29 -16.24 23.95 9.92
C ALA A 29 -16.57 23.25 8.58
N ALA A 30 -15.54 23.00 7.77
CA ALA A 30 -15.70 22.24 6.53
C ALA A 30 -16.42 20.91 6.76
N PRO A 31 -17.26 20.44 5.81
CA PRO A 31 -17.99 19.19 5.96
C PRO A 31 -17.02 18.01 6.13
N VAL A 32 -17.51 16.95 6.78
CA VAL A 32 -16.80 15.67 6.81
C VAL A 32 -16.91 15.02 5.43
N GLY A 33 -15.79 14.73 4.80
CA GLY A 33 -15.75 13.89 3.61
C GLY A 33 -15.86 12.42 4.01
N ILE A 34 -16.66 11.66 3.27
CA ILE A 34 -16.77 10.20 3.41
C ILE A 34 -16.46 9.59 2.05
N SER A 35 -15.60 8.59 2.03
CA SER A 35 -15.28 7.79 0.86
C SER A 35 -15.01 6.36 1.29
N GLY A 36 -14.85 5.46 0.36
CA GLY A 36 -14.52 4.11 0.71
C GLY A 36 -14.60 3.16 -0.47
N PHE A 37 -14.45 1.89 -0.18
CA PHE A 37 -14.62 0.84 -1.17
C PHE A 37 -15.22 -0.43 -0.55
N ALA A 38 -15.80 -1.25 -1.40
CA ALA A 38 -16.25 -2.59 -1.07
C ALA A 38 -15.74 -3.57 -2.12
N VAL A 39 -15.34 -4.76 -1.66
CA VAL A 39 -14.80 -5.82 -2.49
C VAL A 39 -15.60 -7.09 -2.27
N GLY A 40 -16.17 -7.64 -3.35
CA GLY A 40 -16.70 -8.99 -3.38
C GLY A 40 -15.73 -9.91 -4.11
N ARG A 41 -15.48 -11.12 -3.61
CA ARG A 41 -14.40 -11.96 -4.08
C ARG A 41 -14.79 -13.43 -4.21
N ALA A 42 -14.29 -14.09 -5.25
CA ALA A 42 -14.28 -15.54 -5.40
C ALA A 42 -12.85 -16.01 -5.61
N ASP A 43 -12.38 -16.91 -4.77
CA ASP A 43 -11.03 -17.45 -4.79
C ASP A 43 -11.06 -18.95 -5.07
N TYR A 44 -10.19 -19.40 -5.95
CA TYR A 44 -9.87 -20.80 -6.16
C TYR A 44 -8.43 -21.08 -5.78
N ASP A 45 -8.20 -22.13 -5.01
CA ASP A 45 -6.87 -22.59 -4.63
C ASP A 45 -6.71 -24.06 -5.03
N ARG A 46 -5.76 -24.35 -5.94
CA ARG A 46 -5.53 -25.68 -6.47
C ARG A 46 -5.00 -26.65 -5.42
N VAL A 47 -4.13 -26.16 -4.52
CA VAL A 47 -3.46 -27.04 -3.54
C VAL A 47 -4.46 -27.54 -2.50
N THR A 48 -5.35 -26.69 -2.04
CA THR A 48 -6.43 -27.10 -1.13
C THR A 48 -7.66 -27.67 -1.86
N GLY A 49 -7.77 -27.44 -3.18
CA GLY A 49 -8.94 -27.79 -3.98
C GLY A 49 -10.18 -26.98 -3.62
N SER A 50 -10.01 -25.86 -2.91
CA SER A 50 -11.10 -25.05 -2.38
C SER A 50 -11.56 -23.98 -3.39
N THR A 51 -12.85 -23.69 -3.35
CA THR A 51 -13.43 -22.49 -3.97
C THR A 51 -14.21 -21.77 -2.89
N THR A 52 -13.88 -20.49 -2.68
CA THR A 52 -14.47 -19.67 -1.62
C THR A 52 -15.12 -18.44 -2.22
N PHE A 53 -16.34 -18.11 -1.79
CA PHE A 53 -16.97 -16.82 -2.05
C PHE A 53 -16.95 -16.00 -0.75
N ALA A 54 -16.44 -14.79 -0.81
CA ALA A 54 -16.37 -13.91 0.34
C ALA A 54 -16.95 -12.53 -0.03
N ALA A 55 -17.52 -11.87 0.97
CA ALA A 55 -17.80 -10.45 0.87
C ALA A 55 -16.49 -9.63 0.72
N GLY A 56 -15.34 -10.28 0.95
CA GLY A 56 -14.04 -9.66 0.87
C GLY A 56 -13.86 -8.60 1.94
N LYS A 57 -13.64 -7.36 1.51
CA LYS A 57 -13.29 -6.24 2.38
C LYS A 57 -14.22 -5.07 2.13
N ILE A 58 -14.58 -4.34 3.17
CA ILE A 58 -15.17 -3.01 3.09
C ILE A 58 -14.29 -2.05 3.88
N ALA A 59 -13.93 -0.92 3.28
CA ALA A 59 -13.23 0.18 3.93
C ALA A 59 -14.07 1.45 3.86
N VAL A 60 -14.17 2.16 4.98
CA VAL A 60 -14.83 3.47 5.07
C VAL A 60 -13.83 4.48 5.59
N SER A 61 -13.57 5.50 4.81
CA SER A 61 -12.64 6.58 5.12
C SER A 61 -13.40 7.86 5.45
N LEU A 62 -12.96 8.52 6.51
CA LEU A 62 -13.42 9.82 6.96
C LEU A 62 -12.31 10.85 6.80
N PHE A 63 -12.64 12.00 6.27
CA PHE A 63 -11.71 13.11 6.14
C PHE A 63 -12.33 14.39 6.69
N LYS A 64 -11.63 15.06 7.60
CA LYS A 64 -12.08 16.31 8.25
C LYS A 64 -10.97 17.35 8.27
N PRO A 65 -10.99 18.38 7.40
CA PRO A 65 -10.09 19.53 7.52
C PRO A 65 -10.55 20.47 8.63
N VAL A 66 -9.60 21.02 9.38
CA VAL A 66 -9.80 22.03 10.42
C VAL A 66 -8.63 23.01 10.40
N GLY A 67 -8.82 24.18 9.77
CA GLY A 67 -7.71 25.13 9.55
C GLY A 67 -6.57 24.50 8.74
N ASP A 68 -5.36 24.59 9.26
CA ASP A 68 -4.15 24.02 8.67
C ASP A 68 -3.98 22.51 8.96
N ALA A 69 -4.88 21.93 9.75
CA ALA A 69 -4.85 20.51 10.09
C ALA A 69 -5.95 19.73 9.40
N TYR A 70 -5.75 18.43 9.28
CA TYR A 70 -6.81 17.50 8.91
C TYR A 70 -6.73 16.21 9.73
N LEU A 71 -7.87 15.61 9.93
CA LEU A 71 -8.02 14.26 10.43
C LEU A 71 -8.38 13.35 9.27
N PHE A 72 -7.65 12.26 9.11
CA PHE A 72 -7.99 11.14 8.25
C PHE A 72 -8.17 9.89 9.11
N GLY A 73 -9.25 9.17 8.91
CA GLY A 73 -9.51 7.88 9.57
C GLY A 73 -10.08 6.89 8.58
N GLN A 74 -9.60 5.66 8.62
CA GLN A 74 -10.10 4.55 7.80
C GLN A 74 -10.40 3.36 8.69
N LEU A 75 -11.64 2.89 8.63
CA LEU A 75 -12.08 1.64 9.22
C LEU A 75 -12.21 0.59 8.13
N THR A 76 -11.61 -0.56 8.37
CA THR A 76 -11.67 -1.69 7.46
C THR A 76 -12.35 -2.85 8.17
N THR A 77 -13.27 -3.51 7.47
CA THR A 77 -13.89 -4.76 7.91
C THR A 77 -13.68 -5.81 6.83
N ALA A 78 -13.09 -6.93 7.19
CA ALA A 78 -12.94 -8.10 6.34
C ALA A 78 -13.63 -9.30 6.99
N LEU A 79 -14.01 -10.30 6.17
CA LEU A 79 -14.49 -11.58 6.67
C LEU A 79 -13.32 -12.56 6.68
N GLU A 80 -12.89 -12.94 7.85
CA GLU A 80 -11.82 -13.90 8.09
C GLU A 80 -12.38 -15.09 8.86
N ASP A 81 -12.17 -16.30 8.35
CA ASP A 81 -12.62 -17.56 8.96
C ASP A 81 -14.10 -17.58 9.38
N GLY A 82 -14.96 -16.89 8.64
CA GLY A 82 -16.39 -16.78 8.93
C GLY A 82 -16.77 -15.75 9.99
N ALA A 83 -15.82 -14.99 10.52
CA ALA A 83 -16.03 -13.88 11.44
C ALA A 83 -15.69 -12.54 10.78
N ALA A 84 -16.40 -11.48 11.16
CA ALA A 84 -16.05 -10.13 10.75
C ALA A 84 -14.92 -9.60 11.64
N ALA A 85 -13.77 -9.31 11.05
CA ALA A 85 -12.67 -8.60 11.69
C ALA A 85 -12.74 -7.12 11.28
N THR A 86 -12.85 -6.23 12.28
CA THR A 86 -12.86 -4.78 12.03
C THR A 86 -11.67 -4.16 12.72
N GLU A 87 -10.94 -3.34 11.98
CA GLU A 87 -9.78 -2.63 12.51
C GLU A 87 -9.76 -1.16 12.10
N ILE A 88 -9.04 -0.36 12.88
CA ILE A 88 -8.61 0.98 12.48
C ILE A 88 -7.39 0.80 11.58
N ASP A 89 -7.61 0.89 10.29
CA ASP A 89 -6.56 0.69 9.31
C ASP A 89 -5.62 1.91 9.25
N ASN A 90 -6.21 3.10 9.13
CA ASN A 90 -5.49 4.37 9.21
C ASN A 90 -6.17 5.31 10.21
N LEU A 91 -5.39 6.05 10.98
CA LEU A 91 -5.85 7.15 11.82
C LEU A 91 -4.73 8.18 11.93
N LEU A 92 -4.84 9.25 11.18
CA LEU A 92 -3.79 10.24 11.03
C LEU A 92 -4.33 11.65 11.28
N VAL A 93 -3.70 12.39 12.17
CA VAL A 93 -3.81 13.84 12.26
C VAL A 93 -2.61 14.44 11.56
N SER A 94 -2.84 15.28 10.56
CA SER A 94 -1.79 15.97 9.84
C SER A 94 -1.98 17.48 9.90
N TRP A 95 -0.88 18.21 9.90
CA TRP A 95 -0.84 19.66 9.93
C TRP A 95 0.12 20.19 8.88
N THR A 96 -0.35 21.16 8.10
CA THR A 96 0.42 21.81 7.05
C THR A 96 0.26 23.31 7.20
N PRO A 97 1.29 24.03 7.67
CA PRO A 97 1.19 25.47 7.87
C PRO A 97 0.91 26.18 6.54
N HIS A 98 -0.09 27.06 6.49
CA HIS A 98 -0.41 27.85 5.30
C HIS A 98 0.72 28.79 4.86
N THR A 99 1.58 29.24 5.80
CA THR A 99 2.74 30.08 5.54
C THR A 99 3.98 29.30 5.09
N ALA A 100 3.99 28.00 5.25
CA ALA A 100 5.09 27.08 4.91
C ALA A 100 4.54 25.75 4.38
N ASN A 101 3.71 25.81 3.36
CA ASN A 101 2.97 24.69 2.78
C ASN A 101 3.85 23.60 2.12
N GLN A 102 5.18 23.79 2.11
CA GLN A 102 6.15 22.77 1.73
C GLN A 102 6.31 21.70 2.82
N TRP A 103 5.88 21.97 4.07
CA TRP A 103 5.98 21.06 5.19
C TRP A 103 4.62 20.45 5.52
N SER A 104 4.62 19.16 5.83
CA SER A 104 3.50 18.50 6.46
C SER A 104 3.99 17.64 7.61
N LEU A 105 3.34 17.75 8.76
CA LEU A 105 3.61 16.93 9.94
C LEU A 105 2.41 16.04 10.19
N GLY A 106 2.62 14.74 10.36
CA GLY A 106 1.57 13.78 10.66
C GLY A 106 1.87 12.98 11.92
N PHE A 107 0.84 12.58 12.64
CA PHE A 107 0.91 11.70 13.79
C PHE A 107 -0.25 10.72 13.78
N GLY A 108 0.06 9.45 13.93
CA GLY A 108 -0.94 8.39 13.99
C GLY A 108 -0.49 7.09 13.33
N ARG A 109 -1.48 6.32 12.82
CA ARG A 109 -1.29 5.11 12.02
C ARG A 109 -1.56 5.41 10.56
N PHE A 110 -0.66 5.01 9.67
CA PHE A 110 -0.71 5.32 8.25
C PHE A 110 0.03 4.27 7.42
N ASP A 111 -0.29 4.20 6.14
CA ASP A 111 0.38 3.31 5.18
C ASP A 111 1.87 3.65 5.07
N ALA A 112 2.71 2.62 5.09
CA ALA A 112 4.13 2.82 4.83
C ALA A 112 4.32 3.33 3.38
N PRO A 113 4.94 4.51 3.19
CA PRO A 113 5.15 5.08 1.87
C PRO A 113 6.31 4.37 1.15
N ILE A 114 6.16 3.07 0.89
CA ILE A 114 7.22 2.21 0.34
C ILE A 114 6.65 1.41 -0.82
N GLY A 115 7.41 1.31 -1.91
CA GLY A 115 7.12 0.42 -3.01
C GLY A 115 5.97 0.83 -3.93
N PHE A 116 5.66 -0.02 -4.89
CA PHE A 116 4.63 0.20 -5.90
C PHE A 116 3.25 -0.32 -5.48
N GLU A 117 3.16 -1.52 -4.90
CA GLU A 117 1.90 -2.09 -4.42
C GLU A 117 1.39 -1.38 -3.19
N ARG A 118 0.06 -1.34 -3.03
CA ARG A 118 -0.65 -0.68 -1.95
C ARG A 118 -1.45 -1.68 -1.13
N ASP A 119 -1.79 -1.28 0.11
CA ASP A 119 -2.62 -2.07 1.00
C ASP A 119 -4.09 -2.07 0.57
N ASP A 120 -4.59 -0.93 0.12
CA ASP A 120 -5.96 -0.82 -0.39
C ASP A 120 -6.11 -1.48 -1.77
N GLU A 121 -7.03 -2.44 -1.89
CA GLU A 121 -7.26 -3.23 -3.09
C GLU A 121 -7.54 -2.39 -4.35
N PRO A 122 -8.35 -1.30 -4.31
CA PRO A 122 -8.62 -0.51 -5.51
C PRO A 122 -7.38 0.16 -6.10
N LEU A 123 -6.32 0.35 -5.31
CA LEU A 123 -5.08 0.98 -5.73
C LEU A 123 -4.14 0.03 -6.48
N ASN A 124 -4.41 -1.27 -6.44
CA ASN A 124 -3.62 -2.28 -7.12
C ASN A 124 -4.19 -2.59 -8.51
N LEU A 125 -3.31 -2.86 -9.45
CA LEU A 125 -3.68 -3.20 -10.84
C LEU A 125 -4.14 -4.66 -11.01
N ILE A 126 -4.01 -5.48 -9.95
CA ILE A 126 -4.33 -6.91 -9.95
C ILE A 126 -4.84 -7.31 -8.57
N PRO A 127 -5.80 -8.25 -8.45
CA PRO A 127 -6.48 -8.56 -7.18
C PRO A 127 -5.68 -9.47 -6.23
N THR A 128 -4.36 -9.50 -6.35
CA THR A 128 -3.48 -10.29 -5.47
C THR A 128 -2.22 -9.51 -5.15
N ASN A 129 -1.72 -9.62 -3.92
CA ASN A 129 -0.45 -9.01 -3.54
C ASN A 129 0.72 -9.92 -3.90
N SER A 130 1.88 -9.32 -4.19
CA SER A 130 3.13 -10.04 -4.40
C SER A 130 3.69 -10.63 -3.10
N PHE A 131 4.56 -11.64 -3.22
CA PHE A 131 5.35 -12.07 -2.07
C PHE A 131 6.26 -10.96 -1.54
N THR A 132 6.74 -10.08 -2.43
CA THR A 132 7.52 -8.91 -2.08
C THR A 132 6.75 -7.96 -1.18
N PHE A 133 5.49 -7.65 -1.51
CA PHE A 133 4.61 -6.85 -0.67
C PHE A 133 4.37 -7.51 0.69
N THR A 134 4.09 -8.81 0.70
CA THR A 134 3.70 -9.54 1.91
C THR A 134 4.86 -9.74 2.88
N TYR A 135 6.08 -9.97 2.38
CA TYR A 135 7.18 -10.41 3.23
C TYR A 135 8.38 -9.46 3.28
N ALA A 136 8.62 -8.65 2.23
CA ALA A 136 9.90 -7.97 2.12
C ALA A 136 9.96 -6.61 2.83
N ARG A 137 8.83 -5.98 3.12
CA ARG A 137 8.75 -4.61 3.63
C ARG A 137 7.59 -4.40 4.60
N PRO A 138 7.59 -3.29 5.40
CA PRO A 138 6.41 -2.91 6.18
C PRO A 138 5.28 -2.41 5.27
N THR A 139 4.04 -2.58 5.72
CA THR A 139 2.83 -2.03 5.09
C THR A 139 2.29 -0.83 5.86
N LYS A 140 2.49 -0.79 7.18
CA LYS A 140 1.97 0.26 8.07
C LYS A 140 3.03 0.77 9.03
N PHE A 141 2.89 2.04 9.39
CA PHE A 141 3.60 2.64 10.52
C PHE A 141 2.62 3.26 11.52
N THR A 142 2.96 3.20 12.80
CA THR A 142 2.31 3.98 13.85
C THR A 142 3.36 4.88 14.49
N GLY A 143 3.21 6.20 14.34
CA GLY A 143 4.22 7.14 14.80
C GLY A 143 4.04 8.54 14.24
N MET A 144 5.14 9.19 13.98
CA MET A 144 5.23 10.55 13.42
C MET A 144 5.80 10.50 12.02
N GLN A 145 5.28 11.35 11.14
CA GLN A 145 5.83 11.56 9.81
C GLN A 145 6.02 13.05 9.52
N VAL A 146 7.03 13.34 8.73
CA VAL A 146 7.31 14.67 8.20
C VAL A 146 7.48 14.53 6.70
N HIS A 147 6.78 15.36 5.94
CA HIS A 147 7.00 15.50 4.50
C HIS A 147 7.51 16.89 4.19
N TYR A 148 8.41 16.97 3.23
CA TYR A 148 8.95 18.23 2.74
C TYR A 148 9.07 18.20 1.22
N THR A 149 8.30 19.07 0.57
CA THR A 149 8.35 19.28 -0.89
C THR A 149 9.47 20.26 -1.21
N ILE A 150 10.60 19.75 -1.70
CA ILE A 150 11.76 20.54 -2.10
C ILE A 150 11.46 21.29 -3.40
N SER A 151 10.80 20.60 -4.35
CA SER A 151 10.38 21.17 -5.63
C SER A 151 9.17 20.37 -6.16
N PRO A 152 8.50 20.83 -7.23
CA PRO A 152 7.43 20.06 -7.86
C PRO A 152 7.83 18.67 -8.36
N GLN A 153 9.13 18.37 -8.41
CA GLN A 153 9.69 17.09 -8.85
C GLN A 153 10.37 16.29 -7.75
N LEU A 154 10.53 16.87 -6.55
CA LEU A 154 11.33 16.24 -5.50
C LEU A 154 10.70 16.41 -4.12
N ASP A 155 10.31 15.29 -3.53
CA ASP A 155 9.75 15.20 -2.18
C ASP A 155 10.63 14.32 -1.28
N VAL A 156 10.65 14.65 0.00
CA VAL A 156 11.32 13.88 1.04
C VAL A 156 10.34 13.62 2.18
N ALA A 157 10.30 12.38 2.65
CA ALA A 157 9.57 12.01 3.84
C ALA A 157 10.51 11.39 4.89
N ALA A 158 10.24 11.66 6.15
CA ALA A 158 10.87 11.00 7.28
C ALA A 158 9.82 10.52 8.27
N VAL A 159 10.04 9.34 8.85
CA VAL A 159 9.14 8.71 9.81
C VAL A 159 9.92 8.26 11.04
N ALA A 160 9.31 8.42 12.21
CA ALA A 160 9.72 7.77 13.44
C ALA A 160 8.51 6.97 13.97
N ALA A 161 8.63 5.65 14.02
CA ALA A 161 7.52 4.74 14.31
C ALA A 161 7.85 3.72 15.41
N ASN A 162 6.84 3.07 15.93
CA ASN A 162 6.95 2.00 16.90
C ASN A 162 7.68 0.76 16.36
N GLY A 163 7.63 0.54 15.04
CA GLY A 163 8.18 -0.63 14.35
C GLY A 163 7.40 -0.94 13.07
N TRP A 164 7.73 -2.06 12.42
CA TRP A 164 7.08 -2.55 11.20
C TRP A 164 5.73 -3.18 11.56
N ASP A 165 4.65 -2.63 11.01
CA ASP A 165 3.29 -3.17 11.18
C ASP A 165 2.83 -3.27 12.65
N VAL A 166 3.49 -2.51 13.56
CA VAL A 166 3.25 -2.52 15.00
C VAL A 166 2.39 -1.30 15.38
N THR A 167 1.23 -1.57 15.98
CA THR A 167 0.34 -0.50 16.48
C THR A 167 0.75 -0.05 17.87
N VAL A 168 0.98 -1.00 18.77
CA VAL A 168 1.44 -0.75 20.13
C VAL A 168 2.92 -1.10 20.22
N ASP A 169 3.71 -0.20 20.76
CA ASP A 169 5.15 -0.37 20.89
C ASP A 169 5.51 -1.64 21.67
N ASN A 170 6.33 -2.50 21.09
CA ASN A 170 6.71 -3.80 21.65
C ASN A 170 8.16 -3.84 22.19
N ASN A 171 8.91 -2.73 22.06
CA ASN A 171 10.27 -2.53 22.58
C ASN A 171 10.46 -1.05 22.95
N ARG A 172 11.68 -0.59 23.30
CA ARG A 172 11.95 0.82 23.66
C ARG A 172 12.45 1.64 22.50
N GLY A 173 13.09 1.00 21.54
CA GLY A 173 13.64 1.66 20.36
C GLY A 173 12.55 2.12 19.41
N LYS A 174 12.92 2.95 18.46
CA LYS A 174 12.02 3.41 17.41
C LYS A 174 12.62 3.09 16.04
N THR A 175 11.74 2.78 15.12
CA THR A 175 12.10 2.58 13.72
C THR A 175 12.06 3.92 13.01
N ALA A 176 13.18 4.24 12.37
CA ALA A 176 13.31 5.41 11.50
C ALA A 176 13.17 4.99 10.03
N MET A 177 12.44 5.79 9.25
CA MET A 177 12.37 5.67 7.81
C MET A 177 12.67 7.02 7.17
N THR A 178 13.32 6.97 6.01
CA THR A 178 13.49 8.14 5.12
C THR A 178 13.19 7.70 3.70
N ARG A 179 12.37 8.50 2.99
CA ARG A 179 12.07 8.32 1.57
C ARG A 179 12.41 9.58 0.80
N VAL A 180 12.99 9.39 -0.37
CA VAL A 180 13.14 10.41 -1.41
C VAL A 180 12.32 9.97 -2.61
N GLU A 181 11.44 10.85 -3.08
CA GLU A 181 10.65 10.63 -4.28
C GLU A 181 11.02 11.67 -5.34
N TRP A 182 11.35 11.21 -6.53
CA TRP A 182 11.77 12.05 -7.65
C TRP A 182 10.92 11.79 -8.89
N ILE A 183 10.40 12.87 -9.48
CA ILE A 183 9.57 12.88 -10.67
C ILE A 183 10.32 13.56 -11.82
N PRO A 184 11.33 12.88 -12.43
CA PRO A 184 12.12 13.48 -13.51
C PRO A 184 11.29 13.89 -14.73
N LEU A 185 10.22 13.16 -14.96
CA LEU A 185 9.25 13.39 -16.03
C LEU A 185 7.85 13.20 -15.46
N HIS A 186 6.86 13.95 -15.94
CA HIS A 186 5.47 13.88 -15.45
C HIS A 186 4.81 12.49 -15.52
N TRP A 187 5.44 11.53 -16.16
CA TRP A 187 5.00 10.14 -16.32
C TRP A 187 5.97 9.13 -15.70
N VAL A 188 7.00 9.58 -14.97
CA VAL A 188 7.96 8.73 -14.27
C VAL A 188 8.07 9.18 -12.83
N THR A 189 7.89 8.26 -11.89
CA THR A 189 8.15 8.44 -10.47
C THR A 189 9.17 7.40 -10.01
N LEU A 190 10.17 7.85 -9.31
CA LEU A 190 11.23 7.04 -8.71
C LEU A 190 11.21 7.26 -7.20
N GLY A 191 11.18 6.18 -6.43
CA GLY A 191 11.26 6.22 -4.99
C GLY A 191 12.48 5.48 -4.47
N VAL A 192 13.13 6.04 -3.45
CA VAL A 192 14.18 5.36 -2.69
C VAL A 192 13.89 5.52 -1.21
N THR A 193 13.89 4.43 -0.48
CA THR A 193 13.55 4.39 0.94
C THR A 193 14.58 3.62 1.74
N GLY A 194 14.97 4.15 2.88
CA GLY A 194 15.73 3.46 3.92
C GLY A 194 14.90 3.31 5.18
N VAL A 195 14.92 2.12 5.80
CA VAL A 195 14.28 1.86 7.09
C VAL A 195 15.29 1.23 8.02
N TYR A 196 15.31 1.64 9.29
CA TYR A 196 16.20 1.11 10.30
C TYR A 196 15.58 1.21 11.69
N GLY A 197 15.60 0.12 12.44
CA GLY A 197 15.12 0.09 13.83
C GLY A 197 15.08 -1.29 14.44
N PRO A 198 14.84 -1.41 15.74
CA PRO A 198 14.63 -2.68 16.39
C PRO A 198 13.22 -3.22 16.10
N GLU A 199 13.13 -4.51 15.74
CA GLU A 199 11.87 -5.12 15.32
C GLU A 199 11.52 -6.39 16.10
N ARG A 200 12.26 -6.68 17.17
CA ARG A 200 11.96 -7.83 18.02
C ARG A 200 11.24 -7.41 19.30
N ASP A 201 10.28 -8.22 19.70
CA ASP A 201 9.56 -8.05 20.95
C ASP A 201 10.51 -7.99 22.14
N SER A 202 10.34 -6.95 22.97
CA SER A 202 11.05 -6.75 24.23
C SER A 202 12.58 -6.64 24.11
N SER A 203 13.11 -6.32 22.90
CA SER A 203 14.57 -6.21 22.66
C SER A 203 14.92 -5.10 21.70
N ASP A 204 15.81 -4.21 22.13
CA ASP A 204 16.43 -3.18 21.31
C ASP A 204 17.78 -3.61 20.70
N ALA A 205 18.24 -4.83 21.00
CA ALA A 205 19.58 -5.28 20.63
C ALA A 205 19.68 -5.74 19.17
N HIS A 206 18.55 -6.08 18.55
CA HIS A 206 18.47 -6.61 17.19
C HIS A 206 17.86 -5.58 16.27
N GLN A 207 18.67 -5.06 15.37
CA GLN A 207 18.25 -4.03 14.44
C GLN A 207 17.89 -4.65 13.11
N ARG A 208 16.82 -4.16 12.49
CA ARG A 208 16.44 -4.48 11.13
C ARG A 208 16.75 -3.29 10.23
N SER A 209 17.28 -3.56 9.04
CA SER A 209 17.47 -2.55 8.01
C SER A 209 16.82 -2.97 6.71
N LEU A 210 16.26 -2.02 6.01
CA LEU A 210 15.69 -2.18 4.67
C LEU A 210 16.16 -1.04 3.77
N PHE A 211 16.62 -1.39 2.60
CA PHE A 211 16.72 -0.51 1.45
C PHE A 211 15.62 -0.91 0.45
N SER A 212 14.81 0.05 0.04
CA SER A 212 13.77 -0.15 -0.96
C SER A 212 13.92 0.88 -2.08
N SER A 213 13.69 0.46 -3.31
CA SER A 213 13.52 1.36 -4.44
C SER A 213 12.33 0.94 -5.29
N ASP A 214 11.65 1.92 -5.83
CA ASP A 214 10.48 1.71 -6.68
C ASP A 214 10.48 2.65 -7.88
N LEU A 215 9.85 2.18 -8.94
CA LEU A 215 9.66 2.89 -10.19
C LEU A 215 8.19 2.78 -10.59
N THR A 216 7.60 3.89 -10.97
CA THR A 216 6.32 3.94 -11.67
C THR A 216 6.48 4.68 -12.99
N VAL A 217 6.01 4.07 -14.07
CA VAL A 217 5.88 4.67 -15.38
C VAL A 217 4.41 4.67 -15.76
N ASP A 218 3.79 5.85 -15.89
CA ASP A 218 2.39 5.99 -16.30
C ASP A 218 2.28 6.80 -17.61
N ARG A 219 1.95 6.09 -18.67
CA ARG A 219 1.69 6.64 -20.02
C ARG A 219 0.21 6.58 -20.39
N GLY A 220 -0.67 6.55 -19.39
CA GLY A 220 -2.11 6.49 -19.55
C GLY A 220 -2.64 5.14 -20.04
N ARG A 221 -2.19 4.66 -21.20
CA ARG A 221 -2.54 3.30 -21.68
C ARG A 221 -1.62 2.22 -21.15
N LEU A 222 -0.42 2.58 -20.76
CA LEU A 222 0.60 1.68 -20.23
C LEU A 222 1.01 2.17 -18.84
N VAL A 223 0.88 1.33 -17.85
CA VAL A 223 1.44 1.54 -16.51
C VAL A 223 2.42 0.42 -16.21
N VAL A 224 3.62 0.78 -15.80
CA VAL A 224 4.64 -0.18 -15.34
C VAL A 224 5.07 0.22 -13.95
N GLY A 225 5.02 -0.72 -13.02
CA GLY A 225 5.57 -0.59 -11.68
C GLY A 225 6.66 -1.61 -11.44
N ALA A 226 7.71 -1.22 -10.74
CA ALA A 226 8.75 -2.11 -10.29
C ALA A 226 9.16 -1.77 -8.86
N GLU A 227 9.57 -2.78 -8.11
CA GLU A 227 9.97 -2.64 -6.70
C GLU A 227 11.12 -3.59 -6.41
N LEU A 228 12.11 -3.09 -5.67
CA LEU A 228 13.24 -3.83 -5.14
C LEU A 228 13.34 -3.56 -3.63
N ASN A 229 13.44 -4.61 -2.84
CA ASN A 229 13.62 -4.56 -1.38
C ASN A 229 14.81 -5.42 -0.97
N LEU A 230 15.78 -4.82 -0.33
CA LEU A 230 16.96 -5.47 0.25
C LEU A 230 16.92 -5.30 1.76
N GLY A 231 16.68 -6.37 2.47
CA GLY A 231 16.55 -6.33 3.92
C GLY A 231 17.60 -7.16 4.64
N ARG A 232 17.85 -6.80 5.89
CA ARG A 232 18.82 -7.46 6.76
C ARG A 232 18.42 -7.31 8.23
N GLU A 233 18.54 -8.41 8.97
CA GLU A 233 18.58 -8.40 10.42
C GLU A 233 20.04 -8.23 10.87
N LEU A 234 20.29 -7.34 11.81
CA LEU A 234 21.59 -7.15 12.45
C LEU A 234 21.56 -7.83 13.81
N ASP A 235 21.97 -9.08 13.86
CA ASP A 235 22.04 -9.88 15.08
C ASP A 235 23.52 -10.14 15.45
N SER A 236 23.78 -10.40 16.72
CA SER A 236 25.14 -10.69 17.22
C SER A 236 25.69 -12.00 16.64
N GLY A 237 26.37 -11.90 15.50
CA GLY A 237 27.10 -13.01 14.88
C GLY A 237 26.53 -13.57 13.58
N VAL A 238 25.22 -13.50 13.34
CA VAL A 238 24.57 -13.85 12.07
C VAL A 238 23.76 -12.66 11.62
N ASN A 239 23.88 -12.31 10.33
CA ASN A 239 23.12 -11.21 9.76
C ASN A 239 22.24 -11.73 8.62
N PRO A 240 21.11 -12.36 8.92
CA PRO A 240 20.22 -12.90 7.91
C PRO A 240 19.75 -11.80 6.96
N THR A 241 19.60 -12.14 5.68
CA THR A 241 19.23 -11.21 4.63
C THR A 241 18.03 -11.72 3.85
N TRP A 242 17.34 -10.82 3.18
CA TRP A 242 16.31 -11.16 2.19
C TRP A 242 16.32 -10.19 1.03
N LEU A 243 15.78 -10.65 -0.09
CA LEU A 243 15.59 -9.87 -1.31
C LEU A 243 14.16 -10.06 -1.81
N GLY A 244 13.44 -8.96 -2.01
CA GLY A 244 12.15 -8.93 -2.69
C GLY A 244 12.24 -8.14 -3.97
N VAL A 245 11.74 -8.69 -5.08
CA VAL A 245 11.57 -7.97 -6.35
C VAL A 245 10.17 -8.20 -6.89
N ALA A 246 9.57 -7.16 -7.44
CA ALA A 246 8.29 -7.25 -8.14
C ALA A 246 8.30 -6.33 -9.37
N ALA A 247 7.67 -6.77 -10.45
CA ALA A 247 7.43 -5.97 -11.63
C ALA A 247 6.02 -6.23 -12.14
N THR A 248 5.25 -5.17 -12.30
CA THR A 248 3.85 -5.19 -12.76
C THR A 248 3.74 -4.33 -14.01
N ALA A 249 3.09 -4.85 -15.03
CA ALA A 249 2.76 -4.11 -16.23
C ALA A 249 1.26 -4.19 -16.51
N PHE A 250 0.64 -3.06 -16.72
CA PHE A 250 -0.76 -2.92 -17.11
C PHE A 250 -0.83 -2.29 -18.49
N VAL A 251 -1.69 -2.81 -19.36
CA VAL A 251 -1.99 -2.21 -20.64
C VAL A 251 -3.50 -2.08 -20.83
N ARG A 252 -3.96 -0.90 -21.17
CA ARG A 252 -5.36 -0.64 -21.55
C ARG A 252 -5.57 -1.05 -23.00
N LEU A 253 -6.24 -2.17 -23.22
CA LEU A 253 -6.50 -2.74 -24.54
C LEU A 253 -7.62 -1.98 -25.25
N THR A 254 -8.70 -1.69 -24.54
CA THR A 254 -9.83 -0.90 -25.01
C THR A 254 -10.18 0.19 -23.99
N ARG A 255 -11.26 0.94 -24.24
CA ARG A 255 -11.77 1.91 -23.25
C ARG A 255 -12.14 1.24 -21.92
N ASP A 256 -12.69 0.05 -22.00
CA ASP A 256 -13.32 -0.63 -20.87
C ASP A 256 -12.58 -1.90 -20.41
N ILE A 257 -11.46 -2.27 -21.07
CA ILE A 257 -10.70 -3.49 -20.76
C ILE A 257 -9.21 -3.16 -20.64
N GLY A 258 -8.63 -3.60 -19.56
CA GLY A 258 -7.19 -3.63 -19.32
C GLY A 258 -6.69 -5.06 -19.09
N LEU A 259 -5.41 -5.28 -19.25
CA LEU A 259 -4.71 -6.52 -18.93
C LEU A 259 -3.51 -6.19 -18.07
N THR A 260 -3.34 -6.93 -16.97
CA THR A 260 -2.20 -6.81 -16.07
C THR A 260 -1.41 -8.10 -16.06
N ALA A 261 -0.09 -7.99 -16.01
CA ALA A 261 0.82 -9.08 -15.71
C ALA A 261 1.80 -8.65 -14.63
N ARG A 262 2.11 -9.55 -13.68
CA ARG A 262 3.09 -9.35 -12.63
C ARG A 262 4.00 -10.54 -12.51
N TYR A 263 5.29 -10.30 -12.34
CA TYR A 263 6.27 -11.23 -11.82
C TYR A 263 6.75 -10.73 -10.47
N ASP A 264 6.89 -11.61 -9.50
CA ASP A 264 7.53 -11.31 -8.23
C ASP A 264 8.36 -12.48 -7.70
N GLN A 265 9.39 -12.14 -6.92
CA GLN A 265 10.28 -13.09 -6.27
C GLN A 265 10.65 -12.56 -4.88
N MET A 266 10.63 -13.46 -3.90
CA MET A 266 11.09 -13.25 -2.54
C MET A 266 12.14 -14.30 -2.22
N GLU A 267 13.37 -13.88 -1.98
CA GLU A 267 14.47 -14.72 -1.52
C GLU A 267 14.64 -14.51 -0.01
N ASP A 268 14.57 -15.58 0.73
CA ASP A 268 14.71 -15.61 2.19
C ASP A 268 15.58 -16.81 2.59
N PRO A 269 16.89 -16.75 2.30
CA PRO A 269 17.79 -17.90 2.49
C PRO A 269 17.93 -18.31 3.96
N ASP A 270 17.62 -17.42 4.88
CA ASP A 270 17.72 -17.66 6.31
C ASP A 270 16.36 -17.88 6.97
N GLY A 271 15.25 -17.74 6.24
CA GLY A 271 13.88 -17.96 6.71
C GLY A 271 13.36 -16.93 7.69
N VAL A 272 13.97 -15.74 7.75
CA VAL A 272 13.60 -14.70 8.75
C VAL A 272 12.29 -14.00 8.45
N ARG A 273 11.84 -14.03 7.20
CA ARG A 273 10.61 -13.37 6.76
C ARG A 273 9.48 -14.34 6.47
N THR A 274 9.80 -15.49 5.92
CA THR A 274 8.81 -16.50 5.50
C THR A 274 8.71 -17.69 6.47
N GLY A 275 9.57 -17.74 7.49
CA GLY A 275 9.63 -18.80 8.51
C GLY A 275 10.47 -20.01 8.12
N ILE A 276 10.83 -20.15 6.85
CA ILE A 276 11.70 -21.23 6.34
C ILE A 276 12.65 -20.71 5.26
N PRO A 277 13.89 -21.26 5.17
CA PRO A 277 14.81 -20.93 4.09
C PRO A 277 14.24 -21.29 2.73
N GLN A 278 13.98 -20.30 1.87
CA GLN A 278 13.33 -20.53 0.57
C GLN A 278 13.46 -19.37 -0.40
N ILE A 279 13.10 -19.66 -1.65
CA ILE A 279 12.85 -18.67 -2.70
C ILE A 279 11.42 -18.88 -3.18
N LEU A 280 10.56 -17.89 -2.95
CA LEU A 280 9.21 -17.84 -3.50
C LEU A 280 9.21 -17.06 -4.81
N ARG A 281 8.48 -17.53 -5.80
CA ARG A 281 8.27 -16.86 -7.09
C ARG A 281 6.80 -16.91 -7.46
N SER A 282 6.31 -15.87 -8.11
CA SER A 282 5.00 -15.92 -8.73
C SER A 282 4.93 -15.23 -10.08
N VAL A 283 4.03 -15.73 -10.91
CA VAL A 283 3.55 -15.05 -12.11
C VAL A 283 2.04 -14.92 -11.99
N THR A 284 1.55 -13.70 -12.16
CA THR A 284 0.12 -13.42 -12.12
C THR A 284 -0.27 -12.68 -13.39
N VAL A 285 -1.36 -13.09 -14.01
CA VAL A 285 -1.92 -12.42 -15.19
C VAL A 285 -3.44 -12.33 -15.03
N GLY A 286 -4.00 -11.18 -15.38
CA GLY A 286 -5.45 -11.03 -15.30
C GLY A 286 -6.00 -9.80 -15.99
N PRO A 287 -7.22 -9.91 -16.57
CA PRO A 287 -7.96 -8.79 -17.13
C PRO A 287 -8.67 -7.99 -16.04
N MET A 288 -8.93 -6.71 -16.38
CA MET A 288 -9.80 -5.81 -15.64
C MET A 288 -10.82 -5.21 -16.59
N TRP A 289 -12.10 -5.25 -16.21
CA TRP A 289 -13.21 -4.60 -16.90
C TRP A 289 -13.66 -3.39 -16.09
N TYR A 290 -13.75 -2.25 -16.75
CA TYR A 290 -14.22 -0.99 -16.18
C TYR A 290 -15.70 -0.80 -16.51
N PHE A 291 -16.58 -0.76 -15.51
CA PHE A 291 -18.02 -0.54 -15.71
C PHE A 291 -18.45 0.91 -15.54
N SER A 292 -17.56 1.75 -15.03
CA SER A 292 -17.83 3.16 -14.84
C SER A 292 -16.59 4.01 -15.12
N SER A 293 -16.79 5.33 -15.22
CA SER A 293 -15.68 6.28 -15.38
C SER A 293 -14.69 6.15 -14.23
N ALA A 294 -13.42 6.17 -14.58
CA ALA A 294 -12.33 6.18 -13.61
C ALA A 294 -12.36 7.46 -12.77
N ARG A 295 -12.08 7.35 -11.49
CA ARG A 295 -11.76 8.46 -10.58
C ARG A 295 -10.25 8.50 -10.35
N GLU A 296 -9.72 9.66 -10.07
CA GLU A 296 -8.35 9.78 -9.58
C GLU A 296 -8.27 9.12 -8.19
N GLY A 297 -7.19 8.38 -7.92
CA GLY A 297 -7.02 7.64 -6.67
C GLY A 297 -6.96 8.57 -5.46
N ILE A 298 -7.85 8.34 -4.51
CA ILE A 298 -8.02 9.17 -3.31
C ILE A 298 -7.08 8.70 -2.18
N PHE A 299 -6.54 7.49 -2.27
CA PHE A 299 -5.96 6.78 -1.13
C PHE A 299 -4.43 6.75 -1.09
N SER A 300 -3.76 7.58 -1.87
CA SER A 300 -2.30 7.63 -1.84
C SER A 300 -1.81 8.63 -0.80
N ASN A 301 -1.10 8.19 0.23
CA ASN A 301 -0.36 9.06 1.14
C ASN A 301 0.85 9.73 0.46
N ILE A 302 1.14 9.33 -0.78
CA ILE A 302 2.16 9.90 -1.65
C ILE A 302 1.42 10.48 -2.85
N GLU A 303 1.47 11.79 -3.00
CA GLU A 303 0.63 12.62 -3.85
C GLU A 303 0.74 12.38 -5.36
N HIS A 304 1.63 11.53 -5.81
CA HIS A 304 1.99 11.46 -7.22
C HIS A 304 1.52 10.20 -7.95
N THR A 305 0.80 9.30 -7.26
CA THR A 305 0.23 8.12 -7.93
C THR A 305 -1.03 8.52 -8.68
N ARG A 306 -0.91 8.75 -9.97
CA ARG A 306 -2.01 9.16 -10.87
C ARG A 306 -2.83 7.97 -11.37
N PHE A 307 -3.05 6.95 -10.54
CA PHE A 307 -3.91 5.85 -10.94
C PHE A 307 -5.36 6.30 -11.04
N HIS A 308 -5.94 6.13 -12.20
CA HIS A 308 -7.38 6.26 -12.38
C HIS A 308 -8.06 5.01 -11.84
N ILE A 309 -8.61 5.10 -10.64
CA ILE A 309 -9.38 4.02 -10.04
C ILE A 309 -10.78 4.02 -10.65
N PRO A 310 -11.24 2.92 -11.24
CA PRO A 310 -12.62 2.82 -11.70
C PRO A 310 -13.55 2.80 -10.50
N GLN A 311 -14.69 3.48 -10.61
CA GLN A 311 -15.70 3.43 -9.57
C GLN A 311 -16.28 2.02 -9.39
N VAL A 312 -16.44 1.28 -10.50
CA VAL A 312 -16.80 -0.15 -10.50
C VAL A 312 -15.90 -0.88 -11.47
N ALA A 313 -15.23 -1.92 -10.99
CA ALA A 313 -14.42 -2.79 -11.81
C ALA A 313 -14.61 -4.26 -11.44
N LEU A 314 -14.62 -5.12 -12.46
CA LEU A 314 -14.45 -6.56 -12.29
C LEU A 314 -13.01 -6.90 -12.68
N ARG A 315 -12.29 -7.53 -11.77
CA ARG A 315 -10.91 -7.98 -11.96
C ARG A 315 -10.86 -9.49 -11.87
N ALA A 316 -10.11 -10.13 -12.74
CA ALA A 316 -9.79 -11.55 -12.61
C ALA A 316 -8.29 -11.74 -12.65
N ALA A 317 -7.78 -12.81 -12.03
CA ALA A 317 -6.39 -13.18 -12.12
C ALA A 317 -6.22 -14.69 -12.02
N ILE A 318 -5.22 -15.18 -12.73
CA ILE A 318 -4.61 -16.50 -12.51
C ILE A 318 -3.19 -16.23 -12.01
N ARG A 319 -2.88 -16.84 -10.87
CA ARG A 319 -1.57 -16.75 -10.23
C ARG A 319 -0.97 -18.15 -10.10
N ALA A 320 0.26 -18.30 -10.57
CA ALA A 320 1.07 -19.49 -10.38
C ALA A 320 2.24 -19.16 -9.43
N ASP A 321 2.34 -19.93 -8.36
CA ASP A 321 3.33 -19.79 -7.29
C ASP A 321 4.27 -20.98 -7.27
N TRP A 322 5.55 -20.71 -7.00
CA TRP A 322 6.58 -21.73 -6.79
C TRP A 322 7.44 -21.39 -5.58
N SER A 323 7.86 -22.43 -4.86
CA SER A 323 8.84 -22.34 -3.79
C SER A 323 9.98 -23.32 -4.01
N SER A 324 11.20 -22.93 -3.66
CA SER A 324 12.36 -23.81 -3.67
C SER A 324 12.31 -24.90 -2.59
N THR A 325 11.47 -24.69 -1.57
CA THR A 325 11.21 -25.62 -0.46
C THR A 325 9.70 -25.84 -0.38
N PRO A 326 9.17 -27.05 -0.08
CA PRO A 326 7.73 -27.25 0.09
C PRO A 326 7.14 -26.30 1.12
N PHE A 327 6.23 -25.42 0.68
CA PHE A 327 5.70 -24.30 1.47
C PHE A 327 4.16 -24.25 1.50
N PHE A 328 3.53 -24.60 0.39
CA PHE A 328 2.08 -24.59 0.28
C PHE A 328 1.53 -25.88 0.88
N VAL A 329 0.48 -25.78 1.71
CA VAL A 329 -0.05 -26.95 2.41
C VAL A 329 -1.37 -27.37 1.73
N ASP A 330 -1.48 -28.63 1.34
CA ASP A 330 -2.70 -29.16 0.74
C ASP A 330 -3.78 -29.49 1.81
N ALA A 331 -4.97 -29.84 1.37
CA ALA A 331 -6.09 -30.18 2.24
C ALA A 331 -5.81 -31.37 3.18
N GLY A 332 -4.84 -32.21 2.87
CA GLY A 332 -4.39 -33.33 3.71
C GLY A 332 -3.27 -32.96 4.68
N GLY A 333 -2.78 -31.71 4.66
CA GLY A 333 -1.67 -31.24 5.45
C GLY A 333 -0.29 -31.52 4.84
N ALA A 334 -0.21 -32.05 3.61
CA ALA A 334 1.06 -32.32 2.96
C ALA A 334 1.63 -31.07 2.28
N PRO A 335 2.95 -30.76 2.49
CA PRO A 335 3.57 -29.60 1.90
C PRO A 335 3.86 -29.78 0.41
N GLN A 336 3.58 -28.73 -0.37
CA GLN A 336 3.74 -28.66 -1.83
C GLN A 336 4.70 -27.53 -2.20
N SER A 337 5.46 -27.70 -3.30
CA SER A 337 6.38 -26.67 -3.80
C SER A 337 5.75 -25.73 -4.82
N SER A 338 4.50 -25.93 -5.20
CA SER A 338 3.80 -25.06 -6.15
C SER A 338 2.32 -24.96 -5.86
N ASN A 339 1.73 -23.82 -6.17
CA ASN A 339 0.29 -23.60 -6.13
C ASN A 339 -0.19 -22.84 -7.38
N THR A 340 -1.48 -22.96 -7.67
CA THR A 340 -2.16 -22.14 -8.66
C THR A 340 -3.43 -21.60 -8.03
N LYS A 341 -3.63 -20.30 -8.12
CA LYS A 341 -4.80 -19.61 -7.58
C LYS A 341 -5.55 -18.91 -8.70
N GLY A 342 -6.87 -18.95 -8.63
CA GLY A 342 -7.76 -18.14 -9.46
C GLY A 342 -8.48 -17.15 -8.58
N VAL A 343 -8.60 -15.91 -9.02
CA VAL A 343 -9.32 -14.84 -8.30
C VAL A 343 -10.27 -14.16 -9.26
N LEU A 344 -11.50 -13.95 -8.81
CA LEU A 344 -12.46 -13.05 -9.44
C LEU A 344 -12.92 -12.06 -8.39
N GLU A 345 -12.81 -10.77 -8.68
CA GLU A 345 -13.06 -9.71 -7.72
C GLU A 345 -13.88 -8.59 -8.33
N LEU A 346 -14.97 -8.21 -7.65
CA LEU A 346 -15.76 -7.03 -7.96
C LEU A 346 -15.40 -5.93 -6.94
N VAL A 347 -14.91 -4.80 -7.44
CA VAL A 347 -14.56 -3.62 -6.65
C VAL A 347 -15.58 -2.54 -6.90
N TYR A 348 -16.06 -1.90 -5.84
CA TYR A 348 -16.89 -0.69 -5.87
C TYR A 348 -16.26 0.38 -5.00
N VAL A 349 -16.02 1.58 -5.57
CA VAL A 349 -15.46 2.75 -4.88
C VAL A 349 -16.51 3.85 -4.82
N PHE A 350 -16.73 4.44 -3.65
CA PHE A 350 -17.76 5.45 -3.40
C PHE A 350 -17.22 6.71 -2.69
#